data_090f429ec9f6227c08b73761cf475f5b
#
_entry.id   090f429ec9f6227c08b73761cf475f5b
#
_cell.length_a   1.000
_cell.length_b   1.000
_cell.length_c   1.000
_cell.angle_alpha   90.00
_cell.angle_beta   90.00
_cell.angle_gamma   90.00
#
_symmetry.space_group_name_H-M   'P 1'
#
loop_
_entity.id
_entity.type
_entity.pdbx_description
1 polymer ?
#
loop_
_entity_poly.entity_id
_entity_poly.type
_entity_poly.pdbx_seq_one_letter_code
_entity_poly.pdbx_strand_id
1 'polypeptide(L)'
;MFSMIKKFFQKMLAKNGKTYQIDDRIPNKLLYSIFYRRAVMLVRGYCKTGRKVFVGHSTKIVNSNNFVFGKSVTIDQNCKLDGYSSEKIILGDCVKIGAFSTLTSTSHFSKYGKGLRMGHNSAVGQFAEFGAAGGIEIGDNVIMGSYISFHSENHNFLDKSKLIREQGVTSKGIKLGNNIWVGAKVTFLDGCVIGDNSVVAAGAVVNGIFPDDVVIGGIPAKVLKTIA
;
A
#
# COMPACT_ATOMS: atom_id res chain seq x y z
N MET A 1 16.45 3.76 33.96
CA MET A 1 17.52 4.40 33.15
C MET A 1 17.42 3.89 31.71
N PHE A 2 17.10 4.75 30.75
CA PHE A 2 17.02 4.35 29.34
C PHE A 2 18.39 3.83 28.87
N SER A 3 18.42 2.62 28.30
CA SER A 3 19.63 2.08 27.70
C SER A 3 20.07 2.93 26.50
N MET A 4 21.35 2.91 26.17
CA MET A 4 21.92 3.68 25.05
C MET A 4 21.17 3.37 23.73
N ILE A 5 20.78 2.11 23.48
CA ILE A 5 20.05 1.71 22.29
C ILE A 5 18.63 2.33 22.23
N LYS A 6 17.92 2.41 23.38
CA LYS A 6 16.60 3.04 23.41
C LYS A 6 16.69 4.54 23.11
N LYS A 7 17.69 5.24 23.66
CA LYS A 7 17.96 6.65 23.36
C LYS A 7 18.26 6.87 21.88
N PHE A 8 19.05 5.98 21.27
CA PHE A 8 19.34 6.03 19.84
C PHE A 8 18.07 5.86 18.99
N PHE A 9 17.27 4.83 19.28
CA PHE A 9 16.01 4.60 18.57
C PHE A 9 15.02 5.74 18.76
N GLN A 10 14.93 6.32 19.97
CA GLN A 10 14.05 7.46 20.24
C GLN A 10 14.45 8.68 19.40
N LYS A 11 15.76 8.98 19.28
CA LYS A 11 16.25 10.05 18.39
C LYS A 11 15.92 9.77 16.92
N MET A 12 16.05 8.51 16.49
CA MET A 12 15.74 8.12 15.12
C MET A 12 14.23 8.26 14.82
N LEU A 13 13.36 7.90 15.77
CA LEU A 13 11.92 8.10 15.67
C LEU A 13 11.56 9.58 15.54
N ALA A 14 12.09 10.42 16.42
CA ALA A 14 11.87 11.87 16.39
C ALA A 14 12.32 12.50 15.06
N LYS A 15 13.46 12.08 14.53
CA LYS A 15 13.96 12.55 13.22
C LYS A 15 13.00 12.20 12.06
N ASN A 16 12.21 11.13 12.19
CA ASN A 16 11.22 10.71 11.22
C ASN A 16 9.78 11.19 11.58
N GLY A 17 9.66 12.23 12.42
CA GLY A 17 8.37 12.83 12.79
C GLY A 17 7.49 11.96 13.69
N LYS A 18 8.04 10.91 14.33
CA LYS A 18 7.30 10.06 15.27
C LYS A 18 7.38 10.62 16.68
N THR A 19 6.24 10.91 17.30
CA THR A 19 6.13 11.57 18.61
C THR A 19 5.98 10.60 19.80
N TYR A 20 5.70 9.32 19.55
CA TYR A 20 5.53 8.33 20.62
C TYR A 20 6.87 7.95 21.28
N GLN A 21 6.82 7.62 22.56
CA GLN A 21 7.96 7.11 23.30
C GLN A 21 8.03 5.59 23.23
N ILE A 22 9.27 5.06 23.24
CA ILE A 22 9.50 3.62 23.28
C ILE A 22 9.13 3.12 24.67
N ASP A 23 8.26 2.11 24.75
CA ASP A 23 7.89 1.45 26.01
C ASP A 23 9.13 0.85 26.69
N ASP A 24 9.29 1.13 27.99
CA ASP A 24 10.43 0.67 28.78
C ASP A 24 10.52 -0.85 28.92
N ARG A 25 9.42 -1.55 28.77
CA ARG A 25 9.35 -3.02 28.81
C ARG A 25 9.92 -3.68 27.56
N ILE A 26 10.11 -2.93 26.45
CA ILE A 26 10.70 -3.48 25.23
C ILE A 26 12.15 -3.90 25.49
N PRO A 27 12.49 -5.19 25.32
CA PRO A 27 13.85 -5.66 25.59
C PRO A 27 14.84 -5.11 24.55
N ASN A 28 16.05 -4.76 25.00
CA ASN A 28 17.11 -4.26 24.13
C ASN A 28 17.44 -5.24 22.98
N LYS A 29 17.37 -6.56 23.23
CA LYS A 29 17.61 -7.60 22.22
C LYS A 29 16.68 -7.43 21.01
N LEU A 30 15.42 -7.08 21.22
CA LEU A 30 14.47 -6.81 20.14
C LEU A 30 14.93 -5.61 19.31
N LEU A 31 15.36 -4.52 19.94
CA LEU A 31 15.83 -3.32 19.25
C LEU A 31 17.10 -3.60 18.42
N TYR A 32 18.05 -4.37 18.96
CA TYR A 32 19.23 -4.78 18.20
C TYR A 32 18.87 -5.65 17.00
N SER A 33 17.93 -6.59 17.16
CA SER A 33 17.48 -7.44 16.05
C SER A 33 16.78 -6.63 14.95
N ILE A 34 15.95 -5.64 15.32
CA ILE A 34 15.32 -4.72 14.37
C ILE A 34 16.39 -3.90 13.63
N PHE A 35 17.38 -3.36 14.35
CA PHE A 35 18.44 -2.59 13.74
C PHE A 35 19.24 -3.42 12.73
N TYR A 36 19.69 -4.61 13.12
CA TYR A 36 20.41 -5.52 12.26
C TYR A 36 19.58 -5.89 11.01
N ARG A 37 18.32 -6.29 11.21
CA ARG A 37 17.41 -6.61 10.11
C ARG A 37 17.26 -5.43 9.13
N ARG A 38 17.08 -4.20 9.64
CA ARG A 38 16.97 -3.02 8.79
C ARG A 38 18.26 -2.71 8.05
N ALA A 39 19.42 -2.88 8.66
CA ALA A 39 20.70 -2.71 7.99
C ALA A 39 20.84 -3.70 6.79
N VAL A 40 20.52 -4.97 7.01
CA VAL A 40 20.54 -6.00 5.94
C VAL A 40 19.51 -5.67 4.85
N MET A 41 18.31 -5.21 5.22
CA MET A 41 17.28 -4.80 4.26
C MET A 41 17.74 -3.60 3.41
N LEU A 42 18.46 -2.65 3.99
CA LEU A 42 18.98 -1.48 3.29
C LEU A 42 20.05 -1.88 2.25
N VAL A 43 21.00 -2.74 2.63
CA VAL A 43 22.00 -3.28 1.71
C VAL A 43 21.33 -4.01 0.54
N ARG A 44 20.39 -4.89 0.83
CA ARG A 44 19.64 -5.62 -0.20
C ARG A 44 18.85 -4.67 -1.12
N GLY A 45 18.23 -3.65 -0.56
CA GLY A 45 17.51 -2.63 -1.33
C GLY A 45 18.42 -1.89 -2.28
N TYR A 46 19.59 -1.47 -1.80
CA TYR A 46 20.58 -0.82 -2.65
C TYR A 46 21.05 -1.73 -3.80
N CYS A 47 21.38 -2.99 -3.52
CA CYS A 47 21.78 -3.96 -4.54
C CYS A 47 20.67 -4.21 -5.59
N LYS A 48 19.39 -4.19 -5.20
CA LYS A 48 18.27 -4.49 -6.10
C LYS A 48 17.76 -3.29 -6.90
N THR A 49 17.87 -2.09 -6.35
CA THR A 49 17.21 -0.89 -6.93
C THR A 49 18.17 0.27 -7.19
N GLY A 50 19.42 0.20 -6.73
CA GLY A 50 20.35 1.34 -6.73
C GLY A 50 19.92 2.49 -5.80
N ARG A 51 18.92 2.28 -4.92
CA ARG A 51 18.32 3.28 -4.05
C ARG A 51 18.33 2.86 -2.58
N LYS A 52 18.25 3.85 -1.68
CA LYS A 52 18.18 3.61 -0.22
C LYS A 52 16.77 3.18 0.20
N VAL A 53 16.39 1.95 -0.11
CA VAL A 53 15.10 1.33 0.20
C VAL A 53 15.33 0.11 1.10
N PHE A 54 14.46 -0.10 2.08
CA PHE A 54 14.52 -1.29 2.92
C PHE A 54 13.77 -2.44 2.25
N VAL A 55 14.49 -3.45 1.75
CA VAL A 55 13.89 -4.59 1.03
C VAL A 55 14.08 -5.88 1.81
N GLY A 56 12.98 -6.55 2.14
CA GLY A 56 12.92 -7.84 2.81
C GLY A 56 13.53 -8.98 1.97
N HIS A 57 13.83 -10.12 2.62
CA HIS A 57 14.35 -11.28 1.90
C HIS A 57 13.29 -11.83 0.92
N SER A 58 13.74 -12.51 -0.12
CA SER A 58 12.90 -13.13 -1.16
C SER A 58 11.93 -12.18 -1.87
N THR A 59 12.06 -10.85 -1.68
CA THR A 59 11.27 -9.85 -2.40
C THR A 59 11.85 -9.65 -3.79
N LYS A 60 10.96 -9.68 -4.81
CA LYS A 60 11.28 -9.42 -6.21
C LYS A 60 10.73 -8.06 -6.62
N ILE A 61 11.58 -7.22 -7.22
CA ILE A 61 11.19 -5.93 -7.82
C ILE A 61 11.64 -6.00 -9.28
N VAL A 62 10.67 -6.07 -10.18
CA VAL A 62 10.90 -6.17 -11.62
C VAL A 62 10.78 -4.78 -12.23
N ASN A 63 11.64 -4.45 -13.20
CA ASN A 63 11.70 -3.12 -13.83
C ASN A 63 11.82 -1.98 -12.78
N SER A 64 12.80 -2.11 -11.87
CA SER A 64 13.00 -1.17 -10.76
C SER A 64 13.24 0.28 -11.20
N ASN A 65 13.66 0.53 -12.44
CA ASN A 65 13.83 1.87 -13.02
C ASN A 65 12.50 2.63 -13.20
N ASN A 66 11.38 1.92 -13.21
CA ASN A 66 10.06 2.55 -13.27
C ASN A 66 9.50 2.93 -11.88
N PHE A 67 10.24 2.64 -10.79
CA PHE A 67 9.87 3.04 -9.45
C PHE A 67 10.54 4.36 -9.05
N VAL A 68 9.76 5.19 -8.36
CA VAL A 68 10.24 6.36 -7.62
C VAL A 68 10.04 6.06 -6.14
N PHE A 69 11.15 6.02 -5.40
CA PHE A 69 11.13 5.73 -3.96
C PHE A 69 11.45 7.00 -3.17
N GLY A 70 10.59 7.34 -2.24
CA GLY A 70 10.85 8.33 -1.21
C GLY A 70 11.83 7.84 -0.14
N LYS A 71 12.04 8.65 0.88
CA LYS A 71 12.92 8.32 2.02
C LYS A 71 12.27 7.24 2.89
N SER A 72 13.10 6.34 3.43
CA SER A 72 12.68 5.32 4.40
C SER A 72 11.56 4.37 3.93
N VAL A 73 11.38 4.20 2.63
CA VAL A 73 10.44 3.22 2.07
C VAL A 73 10.84 1.81 2.53
N THR A 74 9.88 1.03 2.95
CA THR A 74 10.06 -0.35 3.40
C THR A 74 9.15 -1.29 2.62
N ILE A 75 9.75 -2.28 1.97
CA ILE A 75 9.06 -3.39 1.31
C ILE A 75 9.46 -4.64 2.07
N ASP A 76 8.52 -5.26 2.78
CA ASP A 76 8.81 -6.42 3.61
C ASP A 76 9.14 -7.66 2.75
N GLN A 77 9.33 -8.80 3.38
CA GLN A 77 9.77 -10.05 2.76
C GLN A 77 8.70 -10.66 1.84
N ASN A 78 9.15 -11.49 0.88
CA ASN A 78 8.31 -12.29 0.00
C ASN A 78 7.31 -11.46 -0.85
N CYS A 79 7.59 -10.20 -1.11
CA CYS A 79 6.78 -9.38 -2.01
C CYS A 79 7.18 -9.61 -3.48
N LYS A 80 6.22 -9.42 -4.39
CA LYS A 80 6.46 -9.38 -5.84
C LYS A 80 5.88 -8.10 -6.40
N LEU A 81 6.74 -7.15 -6.75
CA LEU A 81 6.35 -5.85 -7.28
C LEU A 81 6.79 -5.75 -8.74
N ASP A 82 5.81 -5.65 -9.64
CA ASP A 82 6.04 -5.53 -11.07
C ASP A 82 5.93 -4.05 -11.48
N GLY A 83 7.03 -3.51 -12.00
CA GLY A 83 7.13 -2.13 -12.47
C GLY A 83 6.78 -1.93 -13.95
N TYR A 84 6.24 -2.91 -14.65
CA TYR A 84 5.77 -2.74 -16.00
C TYR A 84 4.41 -2.02 -16.02
N SER A 85 4.48 -0.68 -16.07
CA SER A 85 3.33 0.23 -16.11
C SER A 85 3.65 1.46 -16.96
N SER A 86 2.61 2.08 -17.54
CA SER A 86 2.72 3.25 -18.40
C SER A 86 3.13 4.51 -17.64
N GLU A 87 2.81 4.58 -16.35
CA GLU A 87 3.22 5.66 -15.45
C GLU A 87 4.25 5.15 -14.44
N LYS A 88 4.98 6.07 -13.79
CA LYS A 88 5.90 5.72 -12.71
C LYS A 88 5.12 5.17 -11.50
N ILE A 89 5.62 4.09 -10.92
CA ILE A 89 5.15 3.63 -9.62
C ILE A 89 5.83 4.48 -8.55
N ILE A 90 5.03 5.20 -7.78
CA ILE A 90 5.52 6.18 -6.79
C ILE A 90 5.19 5.69 -5.39
N LEU A 91 6.24 5.50 -4.60
CA LEU A 91 6.12 5.22 -3.17
C LEU A 91 6.73 6.41 -2.42
N GLY A 92 5.91 7.21 -1.76
CA GLY A 92 6.32 8.40 -1.00
C GLY A 92 7.20 8.09 0.21
N ASP A 93 7.56 9.11 0.97
CA ASP A 93 8.41 8.96 2.16
C ASP A 93 7.71 8.09 3.21
N CYS A 94 8.49 7.23 3.89
CA CYS A 94 8.02 6.35 4.95
C CYS A 94 6.89 5.38 4.56
N VAL A 95 6.67 5.14 3.27
CA VAL A 95 5.73 4.12 2.81
C VAL A 95 6.19 2.73 3.25
N LYS A 96 5.22 1.92 3.70
CA LYS A 96 5.46 0.52 4.04
C LYS A 96 4.51 -0.40 3.29
N ILE A 97 5.09 -1.39 2.59
CA ILE A 97 4.37 -2.52 2.00
C ILE A 97 4.67 -3.77 2.84
N GLY A 98 3.64 -4.37 3.41
CA GLY A 98 3.72 -5.56 4.25
C GLY A 98 4.14 -6.81 3.47
N ALA A 99 4.61 -7.82 4.18
CA ALA A 99 5.11 -9.07 3.60
C ALA A 99 4.05 -9.80 2.75
N PHE A 100 4.51 -10.58 1.78
CA PHE A 100 3.67 -11.38 0.87
C PHE A 100 2.71 -10.55 0.01
N SER A 101 2.99 -9.27 -0.19
CA SER A 101 2.18 -8.39 -1.03
C SER A 101 2.61 -8.47 -2.50
N THR A 102 1.64 -8.27 -3.40
CA THR A 102 1.87 -8.29 -4.84
C THR A 102 1.38 -7.00 -5.48
N LEU A 103 2.11 -6.55 -6.51
CA LEU A 103 1.69 -5.48 -7.42
C LEU A 103 1.79 -5.99 -8.84
N THR A 104 0.68 -5.93 -9.57
CA THR A 104 0.60 -6.21 -11.00
C THR A 104 -0.10 -5.04 -11.68
N SER A 105 0.59 -4.38 -12.59
CA SER A 105 0.03 -3.22 -13.32
C SER A 105 -0.50 -3.60 -14.69
N THR A 106 0.14 -4.54 -15.37
CA THR A 106 -0.27 -5.02 -16.69
C THR A 106 -0.74 -6.45 -16.60
N SER A 107 -2.05 -6.65 -16.65
CA SER A 107 -2.71 -7.96 -16.55
C SER A 107 -2.86 -8.64 -17.91
N HIS A 108 -2.95 -7.88 -18.99
CA HIS A 108 -3.14 -8.39 -20.35
C HIS A 108 -2.37 -7.55 -21.38
N PHE A 109 -1.84 -8.18 -22.43
CA PHE A 109 -1.02 -7.51 -23.46
C PHE A 109 -1.78 -6.51 -24.33
N SER A 110 -3.10 -6.55 -24.34
CA SER A 110 -3.90 -5.57 -25.08
C SER A 110 -3.91 -4.17 -24.47
N LYS A 111 -3.50 -4.05 -23.19
CA LYS A 111 -3.53 -2.78 -22.46
C LYS A 111 -2.36 -2.68 -21.48
N TYR A 112 -1.54 -1.65 -21.70
CA TYR A 112 -0.46 -1.31 -20.76
C TYR A 112 -1.04 -0.56 -19.57
N GLY A 113 -1.00 -1.16 -18.38
CA GLY A 113 -1.66 -0.65 -17.18
C GLY A 113 -0.97 0.57 -16.60
N LYS A 114 -1.68 1.35 -15.78
CA LYS A 114 -1.20 2.64 -15.25
C LYS A 114 -0.20 2.50 -14.12
N GLY A 115 -0.50 1.69 -13.09
CA GLY A 115 0.39 1.50 -11.93
C GLY A 115 -0.15 2.05 -10.62
N LEU A 116 0.75 2.28 -9.65
CA LEU A 116 0.44 2.64 -8.26
C LEU A 116 1.14 3.93 -7.84
N ARG A 117 0.40 4.84 -7.20
CA ARG A 117 0.93 5.98 -6.45
C ARG A 117 0.48 5.87 -5.00
N MET A 118 1.42 5.93 -4.07
CA MET A 118 1.16 5.86 -2.64
C MET A 118 1.87 7.01 -1.94
N GLY A 119 1.11 7.86 -1.27
CA GLY A 119 1.58 9.07 -0.61
C GLY A 119 2.45 8.81 0.63
N HIS A 120 2.85 9.88 1.28
CA HIS A 120 3.78 9.84 2.42
C HIS A 120 3.13 9.21 3.65
N ASN A 121 3.95 8.55 4.49
CA ASN A 121 3.54 7.92 5.76
C ASN A 121 2.42 6.88 5.62
N SER A 122 2.15 6.39 4.42
CA SER A 122 1.09 5.41 4.17
C SER A 122 1.62 3.98 4.26
N ALA A 123 0.82 3.08 4.82
CA ALA A 123 1.24 1.72 5.08
C ALA A 123 0.12 0.71 4.83
N VAL A 124 0.48 -0.45 4.29
CA VAL A 124 -0.41 -1.60 4.18
C VAL A 124 0.17 -2.80 4.91
N GLY A 125 -0.71 -3.59 5.53
CA GLY A 125 -0.38 -4.84 6.20
C GLY A 125 0.08 -5.93 5.23
N GLN A 126 0.22 -7.14 5.75
CA GLN A 126 0.65 -8.30 4.97
C GLN A 126 -0.44 -8.78 3.99
N PHE A 127 -0.03 -9.50 2.94
CA PHE A 127 -0.92 -10.10 1.95
C PHE A 127 -1.80 -9.06 1.24
N ALA A 128 -1.24 -7.91 0.90
CA ALA A 128 -1.94 -6.95 0.06
C ALA A 128 -1.76 -7.30 -1.42
N GLU A 129 -2.83 -7.12 -2.19
CA GLU A 129 -2.85 -7.33 -3.64
C GLU A 129 -3.21 -6.02 -4.33
N PHE A 130 -2.32 -5.55 -5.20
CA PHE A 130 -2.53 -4.35 -6.01
C PHE A 130 -2.67 -4.73 -7.48
N GLY A 131 -3.92 -4.93 -7.94
CA GLY A 131 -4.28 -5.05 -9.35
C GLY A 131 -4.43 -3.64 -9.95
N ALA A 132 -3.34 -3.07 -10.46
CA ALA A 132 -3.21 -1.66 -10.77
C ALA A 132 -3.34 -1.32 -12.26
N ALA A 133 -4.10 -2.12 -13.03
CA ALA A 133 -4.28 -1.90 -14.46
C ALA A 133 -4.97 -0.55 -14.79
N GLY A 134 -5.99 -0.17 -14.02
CA GLY A 134 -6.67 1.11 -14.15
C GLY A 134 -6.01 2.27 -13.39
N GLY A 135 -4.98 1.97 -12.60
CA GLY A 135 -4.33 2.90 -11.68
C GLY A 135 -4.89 2.85 -10.27
N ILE A 136 -3.99 3.00 -9.29
CA ILE A 136 -4.34 3.11 -7.88
C ILE A 136 -3.63 4.34 -7.31
N GLU A 137 -4.40 5.25 -6.74
CA GLU A 137 -3.91 6.44 -6.05
C GLU A 137 -4.28 6.35 -4.58
N ILE A 138 -3.28 6.38 -3.70
CA ILE A 138 -3.43 6.38 -2.25
C ILE A 138 -2.74 7.64 -1.73
N GLY A 139 -3.47 8.45 -0.97
CA GLY A 139 -2.97 9.69 -0.40
C GLY A 139 -1.98 9.50 0.75
N ASP A 140 -1.77 10.56 1.51
CA ASP A 140 -0.87 10.61 2.66
C ASP A 140 -1.54 10.08 3.93
N ASN A 141 -0.73 9.52 4.84
CA ASN A 141 -1.17 9.06 6.17
C ASN A 141 -2.29 8.00 6.14
N VAL A 142 -2.30 7.16 5.12
CA VAL A 142 -3.27 6.06 5.00
C VAL A 142 -2.71 4.80 5.66
N ILE A 143 -3.41 4.28 6.66
CA ILE A 143 -3.04 3.03 7.33
C ILE A 143 -4.04 1.92 7.00
N MET A 144 -3.53 0.82 6.48
CA MET A 144 -4.35 -0.29 5.99
C MET A 144 -3.99 -1.59 6.69
N GLY A 145 -5.00 -2.36 7.05
CA GLY A 145 -4.86 -3.70 7.62
C GLY A 145 -4.22 -4.70 6.66
N SER A 146 -4.22 -5.96 7.06
CA SER A 146 -3.76 -7.08 6.21
C SER A 146 -4.86 -7.57 5.28
N TYR A 147 -4.46 -8.28 4.20
CA TYR A 147 -5.38 -8.84 3.20
C TYR A 147 -6.24 -7.78 2.50
N ILE A 148 -5.63 -6.66 2.16
CA ILE A 148 -6.28 -5.62 1.35
C ILE A 148 -6.14 -5.97 -0.12
N SER A 149 -7.25 -5.88 -0.88
CA SER A 149 -7.27 -6.21 -2.30
C SER A 149 -7.77 -5.02 -3.11
N PHE A 150 -7.00 -4.65 -4.14
CA PHE A 150 -7.36 -3.58 -5.08
C PHE A 150 -7.53 -4.16 -6.48
N HIS A 151 -8.70 -3.96 -7.07
CA HIS A 151 -9.05 -4.41 -8.41
C HIS A 151 -9.49 -3.22 -9.23
N SER A 152 -8.53 -2.53 -9.89
CA SER A 152 -8.79 -1.31 -10.67
C SER A 152 -9.23 -1.59 -12.11
N GLU A 153 -9.80 -2.75 -12.35
CA GLU A 153 -10.32 -3.19 -13.65
C GLU A 153 -11.50 -4.13 -13.45
N ASN A 154 -12.56 -3.95 -14.25
CA ASN A 154 -13.73 -4.83 -14.30
C ASN A 154 -13.96 -5.34 -15.71
N HIS A 155 -14.29 -6.62 -15.87
CA HIS A 155 -14.74 -7.18 -17.14
C HIS A 155 -16.14 -6.69 -17.52
N ASN A 156 -16.34 -6.36 -18.79
CA ASN A 156 -17.66 -6.11 -19.35
C ASN A 156 -18.40 -7.45 -19.56
N PHE A 157 -19.70 -7.49 -19.26
CA PHE A 157 -20.48 -8.72 -19.31
C PHE A 157 -21.92 -8.55 -19.79
N LEU A 158 -22.30 -7.35 -20.22
CA LEU A 158 -23.70 -7.04 -20.55
C LEU A 158 -24.13 -7.53 -21.95
N ASP A 159 -23.17 -7.71 -22.86
CA ASP A 159 -23.44 -8.20 -24.21
C ASP A 159 -23.57 -9.73 -24.21
N LYS A 160 -24.82 -10.23 -24.18
CA LYS A 160 -25.11 -11.65 -24.15
C LYS A 160 -24.73 -12.39 -25.45
N SER A 161 -24.41 -11.69 -26.53
CA SER A 161 -24.00 -12.29 -27.81
C SER A 161 -22.52 -12.65 -27.85
N LYS A 162 -21.73 -12.22 -26.88
CA LYS A 162 -20.26 -12.43 -26.79
C LYS A 162 -19.88 -13.13 -25.52
N LEU A 163 -18.75 -13.84 -25.56
CA LEU A 163 -18.13 -14.36 -24.35
C LEU A 163 -17.64 -13.17 -23.49
N ILE A 164 -17.74 -13.27 -22.16
CA ILE A 164 -17.30 -12.20 -21.23
C ILE A 164 -15.86 -11.77 -21.52
N ARG A 165 -14.94 -12.72 -21.76
CA ARG A 165 -13.53 -12.43 -22.08
C ARG A 165 -13.32 -11.63 -23.38
N GLU A 166 -14.32 -11.55 -24.25
CA GLU A 166 -14.27 -10.85 -25.55
C GLU A 166 -14.87 -9.44 -25.48
N GLN A 167 -15.57 -9.13 -24.39
CA GLN A 167 -16.25 -7.83 -24.22
C GLN A 167 -15.34 -6.72 -23.71
N GLY A 168 -14.06 -7.04 -23.42
CA GLY A 168 -13.09 -6.09 -22.90
C GLY A 168 -13.31 -5.73 -21.42
N VAL A 169 -12.70 -4.63 -21.00
CA VAL A 169 -12.66 -4.21 -19.61
C VAL A 169 -12.92 -2.71 -19.46
N THR A 170 -13.42 -2.30 -18.30
CA THR A 170 -13.39 -0.92 -17.82
C THR A 170 -12.25 -0.75 -16.81
N SER A 171 -11.63 0.42 -16.78
CA SER A 171 -10.50 0.72 -15.90
C SER A 171 -10.54 2.20 -15.55
N LYS A 172 -11.38 2.56 -14.57
CA LYS A 172 -11.54 3.93 -14.07
C LYS A 172 -10.45 4.29 -13.06
N GLY A 173 -9.91 3.28 -12.38
CA GLY A 173 -8.95 3.43 -11.31
C GLY A 173 -9.59 3.51 -9.93
N ILE A 174 -8.73 3.53 -8.90
CA ILE A 174 -9.13 3.56 -7.49
C ILE A 174 -8.43 4.75 -6.83
N LYS A 175 -9.16 5.55 -6.03
CA LYS A 175 -8.62 6.70 -5.32
C LYS A 175 -8.97 6.66 -3.84
N LEU A 176 -7.97 6.75 -2.99
CA LEU A 176 -8.08 6.97 -1.56
C LEU A 176 -7.44 8.32 -1.23
N GLY A 177 -8.17 9.18 -0.55
CA GLY A 177 -7.68 10.46 -0.04
C GLY A 177 -6.64 10.31 1.07
N ASN A 178 -6.54 11.32 1.92
CA ASN A 178 -5.57 11.41 3.00
C ASN A 178 -6.18 11.03 4.35
N ASN A 179 -5.31 10.62 5.30
CA ASN A 179 -5.71 10.34 6.69
C ASN A 179 -6.86 9.32 6.77
N ILE A 180 -6.68 8.16 6.14
CA ILE A 180 -7.69 7.11 6.09
C ILE A 180 -7.22 5.89 6.89
N TRP A 181 -8.12 5.33 7.67
CA TRP A 181 -7.92 4.02 8.28
C TRP A 181 -8.74 2.95 7.56
N VAL A 182 -8.06 1.92 7.03
CA VAL A 182 -8.70 0.78 6.36
C VAL A 182 -8.53 -0.46 7.24
N GLY A 183 -9.64 -1.06 7.65
CA GLY A 183 -9.69 -2.34 8.35
C GLY A 183 -9.12 -3.49 7.51
N ALA A 184 -8.87 -4.63 8.13
CA ALA A 184 -8.37 -5.82 7.42
C ALA A 184 -9.42 -6.40 6.45
N LYS A 185 -8.94 -7.10 5.40
CA LYS A 185 -9.79 -7.82 4.42
C LYS A 185 -10.77 -6.92 3.64
N VAL A 186 -10.40 -5.66 3.40
CA VAL A 186 -11.18 -4.77 2.55
C VAL A 186 -10.82 -5.00 1.10
N THR A 187 -11.84 -5.01 0.24
CA THR A 187 -11.70 -5.08 -1.22
C THR A 187 -12.15 -3.76 -1.85
N PHE A 188 -11.28 -3.13 -2.63
CA PHE A 188 -11.58 -1.95 -3.43
C PHE A 188 -11.77 -2.35 -4.90
N LEU A 189 -12.89 -1.95 -5.48
CA LEU A 189 -13.24 -2.23 -6.87
C LEU A 189 -13.05 -0.99 -7.76
N ASP A 190 -12.94 -1.23 -9.06
CA ASP A 190 -12.72 -0.20 -10.06
C ASP A 190 -13.71 0.96 -9.97
N GLY A 191 -13.21 2.19 -10.03
CA GLY A 191 -13.99 3.41 -9.96
C GLY A 191 -14.34 3.87 -8.54
N CYS A 192 -13.92 3.15 -7.47
CA CYS A 192 -14.19 3.63 -6.12
C CYS A 192 -13.30 4.81 -5.73
N VAL A 193 -13.90 5.75 -4.98
CA VAL A 193 -13.23 6.92 -4.43
C VAL A 193 -13.62 7.06 -2.96
N ILE A 194 -12.61 7.24 -2.09
CA ILE A 194 -12.80 7.52 -0.66
C ILE A 194 -12.24 8.91 -0.38
N GLY A 195 -13.05 9.76 0.21
CA GLY A 195 -12.63 11.09 0.67
C GLY A 195 -11.69 11.05 1.88
N ASP A 196 -11.16 12.22 2.23
CA ASP A 196 -10.21 12.39 3.32
C ASP A 196 -10.82 12.04 4.70
N ASN A 197 -9.97 11.81 5.71
CA ASN A 197 -10.35 11.63 7.13
C ASN A 197 -11.36 10.50 7.36
N SER A 198 -11.34 9.46 6.57
CA SER A 198 -12.40 8.43 6.56
C SER A 198 -11.92 7.10 7.13
N VAL A 199 -12.87 6.27 7.51
CA VAL A 199 -12.61 4.91 8.01
C VAL A 199 -13.36 3.90 7.15
N VAL A 200 -12.65 2.85 6.71
CA VAL A 200 -13.24 1.71 6.02
C VAL A 200 -13.25 0.52 6.95
N ALA A 201 -14.42 0.04 7.32
CA ALA A 201 -14.58 -1.09 8.23
C ALA A 201 -14.02 -2.39 7.63
N ALA A 202 -13.50 -3.26 8.48
CA ALA A 202 -12.94 -4.55 8.05
C ALA A 202 -13.96 -5.40 7.26
N GLY A 203 -13.49 -6.09 6.23
CA GLY A 203 -14.32 -6.95 5.37
C GLY A 203 -15.24 -6.21 4.40
N ALA A 204 -15.16 -4.89 4.28
CA ALA A 204 -15.98 -4.13 3.34
C ALA A 204 -15.60 -4.40 1.88
N VAL A 205 -16.59 -4.38 0.98
CA VAL A 205 -16.41 -4.35 -0.47
C VAL A 205 -16.83 -2.98 -1.00
N VAL A 206 -15.83 -2.19 -1.38
CA VAL A 206 -15.98 -0.77 -1.74
C VAL A 206 -16.07 -0.63 -3.26
N ASN A 207 -17.21 -0.17 -3.77
CA ASN A 207 -17.48 -0.01 -5.21
C ASN A 207 -18.11 1.34 -5.57
N GLY A 208 -18.11 2.31 -4.66
CA GLY A 208 -18.76 3.62 -4.84
C GLY A 208 -17.85 4.81 -4.53
N ILE A 209 -18.41 5.99 -4.63
CA ILE A 209 -17.78 7.28 -4.27
C ILE A 209 -18.29 7.69 -2.91
N PHE A 210 -17.40 7.96 -1.98
CA PHE A 210 -17.69 8.32 -0.61
C PHE A 210 -17.06 9.66 -0.27
N PRO A 211 -17.80 10.56 0.42
CA PRO A 211 -17.29 11.88 0.79
C PRO A 211 -16.21 11.78 1.89
N ASP A 212 -15.69 12.93 2.27
CA ASP A 212 -14.80 13.08 3.43
C ASP A 212 -15.53 12.78 4.74
N ASP A 213 -14.77 12.53 5.80
CA ASP A 213 -15.23 12.46 7.18
C ASP A 213 -16.32 11.40 7.44
N VAL A 214 -16.19 10.21 6.84
CA VAL A 214 -17.16 9.13 6.99
C VAL A 214 -16.54 7.81 7.49
N VAL A 215 -17.38 7.02 8.16
CA VAL A 215 -17.14 5.59 8.37
C VAL A 215 -18.00 4.81 7.37
N ILE A 216 -17.36 3.99 6.54
CA ILE A 216 -18.03 3.14 5.56
C ILE A 216 -17.81 1.67 5.87
N GLY A 217 -18.74 0.81 5.46
CA GLY A 217 -18.61 -0.64 5.66
C GLY A 217 -19.74 -1.42 5.01
N GLY A 218 -19.61 -2.73 5.00
CA GLY A 218 -20.60 -3.66 4.43
C GLY A 218 -20.24 -4.16 3.03
N ILE A 219 -21.11 -5.03 2.48
CA ILE A 219 -21.03 -5.65 1.14
C ILE A 219 -22.37 -5.51 0.45
N PRO A 220 -22.53 -4.56 -0.50
CA PRO A 220 -21.60 -3.47 -0.84
C PRO A 220 -21.46 -2.45 0.28
N ALA A 221 -20.34 -1.73 0.30
CA ALA A 221 -20.08 -0.70 1.31
C ALA A 221 -21.07 0.46 1.21
N LYS A 222 -21.47 0.97 2.39
CA LYS A 222 -22.33 2.14 2.56
C LYS A 222 -21.77 3.03 3.66
N VAL A 223 -22.17 4.32 3.68
CA VAL A 223 -21.90 5.20 4.81
C VAL A 223 -22.64 4.66 6.04
N LEU A 224 -21.91 4.38 7.11
CA LEU A 224 -22.44 3.94 8.40
C LEU A 224 -22.68 5.11 9.33
N LYS A 225 -21.77 6.09 9.31
CA LYS A 225 -21.89 7.34 10.06
C LYS A 225 -20.93 8.40 9.53
N THR A 226 -21.19 9.65 9.82
CA THR A 226 -20.27 10.78 9.65
C THR A 226 -19.37 10.89 10.88
N ILE A 227 -18.12 11.28 10.68
CA ILE A 227 -17.16 11.60 11.75
C ILE A 227 -17.34 13.09 12.05
N ALA A 228 -17.69 13.41 13.28
CA ALA A 228 -17.88 14.78 13.75
C ALA A 228 -16.57 15.37 14.27
#